data_21280e4c5110707b3e73f5158228e712
#
_entry.id   21280e4c5110707b3e73f5158228e712
#
_cell.length_a   1.000
_cell.length_b   1.000
_cell.length_c   1.000
_cell.angle_alpha   90.00
_cell.angle_beta   90.00
_cell.angle_gamma   90.00
#
_symmetry.space_group_name_H-M   'P 1'
#
loop_
_entity.id
_entity.type
_entity.pdbx_description
1 polymer ?
#
loop_
_entity_poly.entity_id
_entity_poly.type
_entity_poly.pdbx_seq_one_letter_code
_entity_poly.pdbx_strand_id
1 'polypeptide(L)'
;IKVSINGAEPWTDEMRKKIESIFHINTFDIYGLCEVTGPGVAMDCIHHKGLHVYEDYFYPEVLNPADHTACADGETGELVFTTLAKEGMPLLRYRTKDLTSIERDTCECGRTLPRIQKFTGRTDDMKVIRGVNVFPTQVETALLSMGGGVAPHYMLIVDRENNLDVLT
;
A
#
# COMPACT_ATOMS: atom_id res chain seq x y z
N ILE A 1 12.85 23.00 -8.00
CA ILE A 1 12.62 21.59 -7.58
C ILE A 1 12.36 20.81 -8.85
N LYS A 2 12.99 19.64 -9.02
CA LYS A 2 12.81 18.77 -10.20
C LYS A 2 12.12 17.45 -9.87
N VAL A 3 12.16 17.08 -8.60
CA VAL A 3 11.68 15.79 -8.08
C VAL A 3 10.96 16.01 -6.76
N SER A 4 9.87 15.29 -6.52
CA SER A 4 9.29 15.10 -5.21
C SER A 4 9.22 13.61 -4.86
N ILE A 5 9.31 13.31 -3.57
CA ILE A 5 9.13 11.98 -3.00
C ILE A 5 7.95 12.10 -2.05
N ASN A 6 6.95 11.28 -2.24
CA ASN A 6 5.70 11.32 -1.51
C ASN A 6 5.45 9.96 -0.87
N GLY A 7 4.89 9.96 0.32
CA GLY A 7 4.61 8.73 1.08
C GLY A 7 3.74 9.02 2.29
N ALA A 8 3.70 8.10 3.21
CA ALA A 8 2.88 8.08 4.42
C ALA A 8 1.40 7.76 4.17
N GLU A 9 0.81 8.25 3.09
CA GLU A 9 -0.57 7.98 2.72
C GLU A 9 -0.64 7.41 1.30
N PRO A 10 -1.55 6.47 1.02
CA PRO A 10 -1.81 6.02 -0.35
C PRO A 10 -2.29 7.19 -1.22
N TRP A 11 -1.84 7.24 -2.45
CA TRP A 11 -2.25 8.27 -3.41
C TRP A 11 -2.44 7.68 -4.80
N THR A 12 -3.29 8.33 -5.60
CA THR A 12 -3.68 7.80 -6.91
C THR A 12 -2.77 8.29 -8.03
N ASP A 13 -2.80 7.58 -9.18
CA ASP A 13 -2.08 8.01 -10.37
C ASP A 13 -2.62 9.35 -10.92
N GLU A 14 -3.90 9.62 -10.71
CA GLU A 14 -4.52 10.89 -11.08
C GLU A 14 -3.94 12.03 -10.24
N MET A 15 -3.78 11.83 -8.93
CA MET A 15 -3.13 12.79 -8.04
C MET A 15 -1.68 13.04 -8.46
N ARG A 16 -0.92 11.97 -8.77
CA ARG A 16 0.45 12.08 -9.27
C ARG A 16 0.51 12.96 -10.52
N LYS A 17 -0.25 12.60 -11.55
CA LYS A 17 -0.30 13.34 -12.81
C LYS A 17 -0.69 14.79 -12.61
N LYS A 18 -1.60 15.08 -11.70
CA LYS A 18 -2.03 16.44 -11.36
C LYS A 18 -0.89 17.24 -10.72
N ILE A 19 -0.17 16.66 -9.77
CA ILE A 19 0.98 17.29 -9.12
C ILE A 19 2.08 17.57 -10.17
N GLU A 20 2.43 16.57 -10.97
CA GLU A 20 3.44 16.69 -12.01
C GLU A 20 3.11 17.78 -13.04
N SER A 21 1.83 17.86 -13.44
CA SER A 21 1.38 18.86 -14.41
C SER A 21 1.41 20.30 -13.86
N ILE A 22 1.09 20.48 -12.57
CA ILE A 22 1.05 21.81 -11.94
C ILE A 22 2.45 22.31 -11.61
N PHE A 23 3.30 21.44 -11.08
CA PHE A 23 4.62 21.84 -10.58
C PHE A 23 5.75 21.58 -11.57
N HIS A 24 5.49 20.90 -12.69
CA HIS A 24 6.49 20.48 -13.69
C HIS A 24 7.67 19.72 -13.08
N ILE A 25 7.37 18.75 -12.23
CA ILE A 25 8.30 17.89 -11.51
C ILE A 25 7.98 16.42 -11.76
N ASN A 26 8.95 15.54 -11.50
CA ASN A 26 8.68 14.10 -11.41
C ASN A 26 8.35 13.74 -9.96
N THR A 27 7.33 12.93 -9.74
CA THR A 27 6.92 12.49 -8.42
C THR A 27 7.14 10.98 -8.26
N PHE A 28 7.71 10.59 -7.13
CA PHE A 28 7.99 9.21 -6.81
C PHE A 28 7.31 8.83 -5.50
N ASP A 29 6.82 7.61 -5.45
CA ASP A 29 6.23 7.05 -4.24
C ASP A 29 7.31 6.37 -3.39
N ILE A 30 7.17 6.45 -2.07
CA ILE A 30 8.05 5.81 -1.10
C ILE A 30 7.22 5.14 -0.02
N TYR A 31 7.58 3.91 0.32
CA TYR A 31 6.99 3.16 1.40
C TYR A 31 7.97 2.95 2.54
N GLY A 32 7.46 3.05 3.75
CA GLY A 32 8.17 2.75 4.98
C GLY A 32 7.24 2.85 6.17
N LEU A 33 7.69 2.31 7.30
CA LEU A 33 6.98 2.35 8.58
C LEU A 33 8.00 2.49 9.71
N CYS A 34 7.64 3.21 10.76
CA CYS A 34 8.55 3.53 11.86
C CYS A 34 9.11 2.29 12.56
N GLU A 35 8.33 1.20 12.59
CA GLU A 35 8.69 -0.05 13.24
C GLU A 35 9.85 -0.75 12.53
N VAL A 36 9.85 -0.73 11.21
CA VAL A 36 10.90 -1.37 10.39
C VAL A 36 12.10 -0.43 10.26
N THR A 37 11.88 0.69 9.64
CA THR A 37 12.79 1.86 9.60
C THR A 37 12.00 3.02 9.02
N GLY A 38 12.36 4.25 9.27
CA GLY A 38 11.69 5.42 8.72
C GLY A 38 11.46 5.35 7.22
N PRO A 39 11.20 6.42 6.51
CA PRO A 39 10.92 6.37 5.07
C PRO A 39 12.06 5.69 4.30
N GLY A 40 11.74 4.77 3.37
CA GLY A 40 12.75 4.16 2.50
C GLY A 40 12.94 2.66 2.67
N VAL A 41 11.90 1.90 3.00
CA VAL A 41 11.89 0.43 2.90
C VAL A 41 11.75 0.01 1.44
N ALA A 42 10.92 0.73 0.67
CA ALA A 42 10.74 0.54 -0.75
C ALA A 42 10.51 1.88 -1.46
N MET A 43 10.90 1.98 -2.72
CA MET A 43 10.78 3.20 -3.49
C MET A 43 10.45 2.94 -4.95
N ASP A 44 9.65 3.80 -5.52
CA ASP A 44 9.26 3.83 -6.93
C ASP A 44 10.44 4.12 -7.87
N CYS A 45 10.23 3.90 -9.15
CA CYS A 45 11.14 4.29 -10.22
C CYS A 45 10.38 5.03 -11.33
N ILE A 46 11.08 5.49 -12.35
CA ILE A 46 10.52 6.27 -13.49
C ILE A 46 9.41 5.53 -14.27
N HIS A 47 9.29 4.21 -14.11
CA HIS A 47 8.27 3.41 -14.80
C HIS A 47 6.99 3.25 -13.96
N HIS A 48 7.02 3.59 -12.67
CA HIS A 48 5.86 3.53 -11.77
C HIS A 48 5.13 2.18 -11.76
N LYS A 49 5.90 1.08 -11.85
CA LYS A 49 5.40 -0.30 -11.85
C LYS A 49 5.67 -1.01 -10.52
N GLY A 50 5.28 -0.38 -9.42
CA GLY A 50 5.52 -0.86 -8.06
C GLY A 50 6.79 -0.28 -7.42
N LEU A 51 6.91 -0.52 -6.13
CA LEU A 51 7.97 0.02 -5.28
C LEU A 51 9.06 -1.04 -5.08
N HIS A 52 10.28 -0.74 -5.50
CA HIS A 52 11.43 -1.62 -5.33
C HIS A 52 11.80 -1.72 -3.85
N VAL A 53 11.74 -2.91 -3.28
CA VAL A 53 12.16 -3.18 -1.91
C VAL A 53 13.68 -3.26 -1.84
N TYR A 54 14.29 -2.61 -0.87
CA TYR A 54 15.73 -2.68 -0.62
C TYR A 54 16.06 -3.99 0.13
N GLU A 55 16.11 -5.10 -0.60
CA GLU A 55 16.26 -6.46 -0.05
C GLU A 55 17.62 -6.73 0.60
N ASP A 56 18.61 -5.86 0.41
CA ASP A 56 19.86 -5.88 1.18
C ASP A 56 19.61 -5.61 2.69
N TYR A 57 18.53 -4.93 3.00
CA TYR A 57 18.17 -4.53 4.37
C TYR A 57 16.87 -5.16 4.87
N PHE A 58 15.96 -5.50 3.96
CA PHE A 58 14.61 -5.95 4.29
C PHE A 58 14.21 -7.14 3.45
N TYR A 59 13.94 -8.27 4.08
CA TYR A 59 13.40 -9.43 3.39
C TYR A 59 11.86 -9.36 3.34
N PRO A 60 11.25 -9.18 2.16
CA PRO A 60 9.81 -9.10 2.01
C PRO A 60 9.17 -10.47 1.79
N GLU A 61 8.07 -10.72 2.48
CA GLU A 61 7.17 -11.83 2.24
C GLU A 61 5.75 -11.28 2.03
N VAL A 62 4.94 -11.97 1.24
CA VAL A 62 3.48 -11.72 1.14
C VAL A 62 2.78 -12.99 1.56
N LEU A 63 1.93 -12.90 2.58
CA LEU A 63 1.28 -14.04 3.20
C LEU A 63 -0.25 -13.93 3.09
N ASN A 64 -0.89 -15.04 2.86
CA ASN A 64 -2.34 -15.14 2.96
C ASN A 64 -2.79 -14.76 4.38
N PRO A 65 -3.68 -13.78 4.56
CA PRO A 65 -4.10 -13.32 5.88
C PRO A 65 -4.82 -14.38 6.73
N ALA A 66 -5.42 -15.41 6.10
CA ALA A 66 -6.24 -16.41 6.79
C ALA A 66 -5.39 -17.54 7.40
N ASP A 67 -4.40 -18.05 6.65
CA ASP A 67 -3.61 -19.22 7.04
C ASP A 67 -2.11 -18.97 7.15
N HIS A 68 -1.67 -17.77 6.78
CA HIS A 68 -0.27 -17.31 6.80
C HIS A 68 0.66 -18.13 5.89
N THR A 69 0.12 -18.80 4.89
CA THR A 69 0.91 -19.42 3.82
C THR A 69 1.47 -18.36 2.88
N ALA A 70 2.60 -18.66 2.25
CA ALA A 70 3.20 -17.74 1.28
C ALA A 70 2.32 -17.63 0.04
N CYS A 71 2.05 -16.40 -0.38
CA CYS A 71 1.38 -16.10 -1.65
C CYS A 71 2.34 -16.29 -2.83
N ALA A 72 1.78 -16.67 -3.99
CA ALA A 72 2.51 -16.64 -5.24
C ALA A 72 2.80 -15.19 -5.69
N ASP A 73 3.78 -15.01 -6.58
CA ASP A 73 4.06 -13.71 -7.18
C ASP A 73 2.80 -13.18 -7.90
N GLY A 74 2.47 -11.92 -7.65
CA GLY A 74 1.24 -11.27 -8.13
C GLY A 74 -0.02 -11.54 -7.31
N GLU A 75 0.00 -12.50 -6.40
CA GLU A 75 -1.14 -12.78 -5.51
C GLU A 75 -1.16 -11.78 -4.34
N THR A 76 -2.35 -11.24 -4.03
CA THR A 76 -2.52 -10.28 -2.94
C THR A 76 -2.56 -10.97 -1.59
N GLY A 77 -1.77 -10.45 -0.65
CA GLY A 77 -1.71 -10.89 0.73
C GLY A 77 -1.18 -9.82 1.66
N GLU A 78 -0.97 -10.17 2.92
CA GLU A 78 -0.41 -9.27 3.92
C GLU A 78 1.11 -9.19 3.77
N LEU A 79 1.62 -7.97 3.68
CA LEU A 79 3.06 -7.70 3.61
C LEU A 79 3.72 -7.96 4.97
N VAL A 80 4.83 -8.68 4.93
CA VAL A 80 5.63 -9.05 6.10
C VAL A 80 7.08 -8.73 5.84
N PHE A 81 7.76 -8.16 6.82
CA PHE A 81 9.20 -7.85 6.71
C PHE A 81 10.03 -8.52 7.79
N THR A 82 11.19 -9.01 7.39
CA THR A 82 12.31 -9.33 8.29
C THR A 82 13.42 -8.32 8.04
N THR A 83 13.90 -7.65 9.11
CA THR A 83 15.04 -6.73 9.00
C THR A 83 16.35 -7.52 9.03
N LEU A 84 17.24 -7.28 8.07
CA LEU A 84 18.48 -8.02 7.92
C LEU A 84 19.68 -7.33 8.59
N ALA A 85 19.70 -5.99 8.57
CA ALA A 85 20.84 -5.20 9.05
C ALA A 85 20.53 -4.34 10.29
N LYS A 86 19.31 -4.42 10.83
CA LYS A 86 18.89 -3.60 11.98
C LYS A 86 19.40 -4.22 13.29
N GLU A 87 20.35 -3.56 13.94
CA GLU A 87 20.91 -4.01 15.22
C GLU A 87 20.02 -3.65 16.40
N GLY A 88 19.50 -2.42 16.41
CA GLY A 88 18.58 -1.96 17.43
C GLY A 88 17.14 -2.40 17.11
N MET A 89 16.53 -3.23 17.95
CA MET A 89 15.18 -3.75 17.79
C MET A 89 14.99 -4.49 16.44
N PRO A 90 15.73 -5.57 16.17
CA PRO A 90 15.55 -6.36 14.95
C PRO A 90 14.16 -6.98 14.92
N LEU A 91 13.54 -7.00 13.74
CA LEU A 91 12.22 -7.57 13.52
C LEU A 91 12.32 -8.84 12.68
N LEU A 92 11.70 -9.90 13.16
CA LEU A 92 11.56 -11.16 12.43
C LEU A 92 10.10 -11.36 12.04
N ARG A 93 9.82 -11.44 10.74
CA ARG A 93 8.50 -11.67 10.17
C ARG A 93 7.44 -10.70 10.75
N TYR A 94 7.77 -9.41 10.76
CA TYR A 94 6.88 -8.37 11.24
C TYR A 94 5.71 -8.18 10.26
N ARG A 95 4.50 -8.40 10.75
CA ARG A 95 3.27 -8.23 9.98
C ARG A 95 2.87 -6.77 9.94
N THR A 96 2.92 -6.16 8.75
CA THR A 96 2.62 -4.72 8.57
C THR A 96 1.13 -4.41 8.61
N LYS A 97 0.29 -5.42 8.38
CA LYS A 97 -1.15 -5.32 8.14
C LYS A 97 -1.52 -4.75 6.77
N ASP A 98 -0.58 -4.27 6.00
CA ASP A 98 -0.81 -3.72 4.67
C ASP A 98 -1.01 -4.86 3.67
N LEU A 99 -2.01 -4.72 2.79
CA LEU A 99 -2.33 -5.68 1.74
C LEU A 99 -1.73 -5.23 0.40
N THR A 100 -0.89 -6.06 -0.17
CA THR A 100 -0.23 -5.84 -1.46
C THR A 100 0.07 -7.17 -2.13
N SER A 101 0.64 -7.13 -3.33
CA SER A 101 1.30 -8.27 -3.97
C SER A 101 2.76 -7.95 -4.23
N ILE A 102 3.57 -8.98 -4.49
CA ILE A 102 4.98 -8.84 -4.81
C ILE A 102 5.28 -9.44 -6.18
N GLU A 103 6.15 -8.80 -6.95
CA GLU A 103 6.67 -9.27 -8.23
C GLU A 103 8.19 -9.31 -8.17
N ARG A 104 8.78 -10.40 -8.70
CA ARG A 104 10.23 -10.63 -8.68
C ARG A 104 10.89 -10.64 -10.06
N ASP A 105 10.15 -10.29 -11.10
CA ASP A 105 10.69 -10.10 -12.44
C ASP A 105 11.56 -8.84 -12.54
N THR A 106 12.43 -8.79 -13.53
CA THR A 106 13.28 -7.63 -13.78
C THR A 106 12.44 -6.44 -14.25
N CYS A 107 12.57 -5.31 -13.56
CA CYS A 107 11.89 -4.08 -13.95
C CYS A 107 12.52 -3.47 -15.22
N GLU A 108 11.72 -2.76 -16.00
CA GLU A 108 12.18 -1.99 -17.17
C GLU A 108 13.26 -0.95 -16.84
N CYS A 109 13.37 -0.51 -15.58
CA CYS A 109 14.46 0.36 -15.13
C CYS A 109 15.81 -0.38 -14.95
N GLY A 110 15.86 -1.69 -15.19
CA GLY A 110 17.03 -2.54 -15.07
C GLY A 110 17.29 -3.10 -13.66
N ARG A 111 16.51 -2.72 -12.65
CA ARG A 111 16.64 -3.29 -11.30
C ARG A 111 16.03 -4.68 -11.23
N THR A 112 16.68 -5.55 -10.47
CA THR A 112 16.23 -6.92 -10.15
C THR A 112 15.58 -7.03 -8.78
N LEU A 113 15.49 -5.93 -8.04
CA LEU A 113 14.87 -5.87 -6.73
C LEU A 113 13.38 -6.22 -6.83
N PRO A 114 12.82 -7.01 -5.89
CA PRO A 114 11.41 -7.30 -5.85
C PRO A 114 10.59 -6.00 -5.69
N ARG A 115 9.41 -5.98 -6.28
CA ARG A 115 8.53 -4.81 -6.26
C ARG A 115 7.23 -5.15 -5.55
N ILE A 116 6.91 -4.40 -4.52
CA ILE A 116 5.56 -4.42 -3.94
C ILE A 116 4.65 -3.52 -4.76
N GLN A 117 3.43 -3.99 -4.99
CA GLN A 117 2.43 -3.27 -5.77
C GLN A 117 1.68 -2.25 -4.91
N LYS A 118 0.75 -1.51 -5.50
CA LYS A 118 -0.09 -0.57 -4.76
C LYS A 118 -0.86 -1.29 -3.66
N PHE A 119 -0.91 -0.65 -2.51
CA PHE A 119 -1.66 -1.17 -1.38
C PHE A 119 -3.16 -1.12 -1.66
N THR A 120 -3.84 -2.24 -1.43
CA THR A 120 -5.29 -2.35 -1.60
C THR A 120 -6.06 -2.05 -0.32
N GLY A 121 -5.37 -1.94 0.81
CA GLY A 121 -5.92 -1.65 2.12
C GLY A 121 -5.08 -2.26 3.24
N ARG A 122 -5.66 -2.30 4.43
CA ARG A 122 -5.06 -2.94 5.62
C ARG A 122 -5.99 -4.00 6.16
N THR A 123 -5.43 -5.07 6.71
CA THR A 123 -6.23 -6.17 7.30
C THR A 123 -7.00 -5.73 8.54
N ASP A 124 -6.51 -4.72 9.28
CA ASP A 124 -7.14 -4.17 10.48
C ASP A 124 -8.18 -3.07 10.18
N ASP A 125 -8.16 -2.48 8.99
CA ASP A 125 -9.17 -1.50 8.55
C ASP A 125 -10.38 -2.14 7.85
N MET A 126 -10.27 -3.39 7.46
CA MET A 126 -11.35 -4.13 6.81
C MET A 126 -12.57 -4.25 7.73
N LYS A 127 -13.73 -3.89 7.19
CA LYS A 127 -15.03 -4.08 7.84
C LYS A 127 -15.79 -5.20 7.14
N VAL A 128 -16.38 -6.10 7.91
CA VAL A 128 -17.26 -7.14 7.36
C VAL A 128 -18.70 -6.64 7.50
N ILE A 129 -19.32 -6.27 6.40
CA ILE A 129 -20.69 -5.75 6.36
C ILE A 129 -21.59 -6.78 5.68
N ARG A 130 -22.48 -7.42 6.42
CA ARG A 130 -23.37 -8.50 5.89
C ARG A 130 -22.62 -9.59 5.13
N GLY A 131 -21.44 -9.98 5.62
CA GLY A 131 -20.61 -11.00 4.98
C GLY A 131 -19.76 -10.52 3.79
N VAL A 132 -19.79 -9.22 3.48
CA VAL A 132 -18.95 -8.61 2.45
C VAL A 132 -17.78 -7.87 3.11
N ASN A 133 -16.57 -8.11 2.63
CA ASN A 133 -15.39 -7.37 3.06
C ASN A 133 -15.39 -5.99 2.41
N VAL A 134 -15.41 -4.94 3.20
CA VAL A 134 -15.39 -3.54 2.77
C VAL A 134 -14.10 -2.90 3.28
N PHE A 135 -13.33 -2.32 2.36
CA PHE A 135 -12.14 -1.55 2.69
C PHE A 135 -12.44 -0.06 2.51
N PRO A 136 -12.04 0.81 3.45
CA PRO A 136 -12.22 2.27 3.33
C PRO A 136 -11.67 2.82 2.01
N THR A 137 -10.52 2.33 1.55
CA THR A 137 -9.90 2.73 0.28
C THR A 137 -10.75 2.45 -0.95
N GLN A 138 -11.57 1.40 -0.93
CA GLN A 138 -12.51 1.11 -2.03
C GLN A 138 -13.65 2.13 -2.08
N VAL A 139 -14.16 2.52 -0.90
CA VAL A 139 -15.20 3.54 -0.78
C VAL A 139 -14.65 4.89 -1.24
N GLU A 140 -13.46 5.26 -0.80
CA GLU A 140 -12.78 6.48 -1.23
C GLU A 140 -12.62 6.55 -2.75
N THR A 141 -12.11 5.48 -3.35
CA THR A 141 -11.94 5.39 -4.81
C THR A 141 -13.27 5.58 -5.53
N ALA A 142 -14.34 4.95 -5.03
CA ALA A 142 -15.67 5.10 -5.61
C ALA A 142 -16.18 6.54 -5.50
N LEU A 143 -16.05 7.18 -4.34
CA LEU A 143 -16.44 8.57 -4.12
C LEU A 143 -15.71 9.55 -5.02
N LEU A 144 -14.38 9.40 -5.14
CA LEU A 144 -13.56 10.26 -5.99
C LEU A 144 -13.87 10.06 -7.48
N SER A 145 -14.26 8.85 -7.89
CA SER A 145 -14.63 8.55 -9.28
C SER A 145 -15.96 9.17 -9.71
N MET A 146 -16.85 9.47 -8.76
CA MET A 146 -18.17 10.06 -9.07
C MET A 146 -18.08 11.48 -9.61
N GLY A 147 -16.98 12.21 -9.38
CA GLY A 147 -16.83 13.60 -9.78
C GLY A 147 -17.79 14.53 -9.02
N GLY A 148 -17.98 15.75 -9.51
CA GLY A 148 -19.03 16.64 -8.99
C GLY A 148 -18.70 17.37 -7.68
N GLY A 149 -17.42 17.42 -7.26
CA GLY A 149 -17.02 18.24 -6.10
C GLY A 149 -17.28 17.58 -4.74
N VAL A 150 -17.35 16.24 -4.70
CA VAL A 150 -17.36 15.50 -3.44
C VAL A 150 -16.04 15.76 -2.72
N ALA A 151 -16.11 16.23 -1.47
CA ALA A 151 -14.94 16.48 -0.66
C ALA A 151 -14.23 15.14 -0.35
N PRO A 152 -12.89 15.10 -0.32
CA PRO A 152 -12.13 13.89 0.00
C PRO A 152 -12.25 13.47 1.47
N HIS A 153 -13.00 14.17 2.26
CA HIS A 153 -13.24 13.88 3.68
C HIS A 153 -14.58 13.17 3.83
N TYR A 154 -14.55 11.95 4.29
CA TYR A 154 -15.73 11.14 4.56
C TYR A 154 -15.54 10.36 5.87
N MET A 155 -16.63 9.86 6.41
CA MET A 155 -16.65 8.99 7.58
C MET A 155 -17.54 7.80 7.27
N LEU A 156 -17.02 6.59 7.49
CA LEU A 156 -17.80 5.37 7.39
C LEU A 156 -18.41 5.07 8.75
N ILE A 157 -19.71 5.09 8.81
CA ILE A 157 -20.46 4.75 10.03
C ILE A 157 -21.00 3.33 9.84
N VAL A 158 -20.58 2.42 10.71
CA VAL A 158 -21.14 1.06 10.77
C VAL A 158 -22.09 1.01 11.95
N ASP A 159 -23.35 0.81 11.67
CA ASP A 159 -24.42 0.69 12.68
C ASP A 159 -25.15 -0.65 12.51
N ARG A 160 -26.07 -0.95 13.42
CA ARG A 160 -26.83 -2.19 13.41
C ARG A 160 -28.33 -1.92 13.48
N GLU A 161 -29.02 -2.25 12.40
CA GLU A 161 -30.47 -2.13 12.30
C GLU A 161 -31.08 -3.52 12.07
N ASN A 162 -32.10 -3.89 12.88
CA ASN A 162 -32.79 -5.18 12.77
C ASN A 162 -31.84 -6.40 12.73
N ASN A 163 -30.77 -6.39 13.55
CA ASN A 163 -29.71 -7.40 13.61
C ASN A 163 -28.86 -7.49 12.33
N LEU A 164 -28.92 -6.54 11.43
CA LEU A 164 -28.09 -6.44 10.23
C LEU A 164 -27.18 -5.22 10.31
N ASP A 165 -25.93 -5.39 9.89
CA ASP A 165 -25.01 -4.28 9.78
C ASP A 165 -25.43 -3.35 8.64
N VAL A 166 -25.40 -2.04 8.89
CA VAL A 166 -25.70 -0.97 7.93
C VAL A 166 -24.47 -0.08 7.83
N LEU A 167 -24.06 0.23 6.60
CA LEU A 167 -22.97 1.14 6.31
C LEU A 167 -23.55 2.45 5.76
N THR A 168 -23.17 3.56 6.40
CA THR A 168 -23.56 4.92 5.98
C THR A 168 -22.33 5.79 5.83
#